data_411f7645ac23dabe32cc5df24ebcb540
#
_entry.id   411f7645ac23dabe32cc5df24ebcb540
#
_cell.length_a   1.000
_cell.length_b   1.000
_cell.length_c   1.000
_cell.angle_alpha   90.00
_cell.angle_beta   90.00
_cell.angle_gamma   90.00
#
_symmetry.space_group_name_H-M   'P 1'
#
loop_
_entity.id
_entity.type
_entity.pdbx_description
1 polymer ?
#
loop_
_entity_poly.entity_id
_entity_poly.type
_entity_poly.pdbx_seq_one_letter_code
_entity_poly.pdbx_strand_id
1 'polypeptide(L)'
;MENNLDSQTLPVLPLRDIVVFPHMVVPLFVGRDKSVKALEQVMGKDKKIMLITQKRASVDDPKKDDLFEIGTIANVLQLLKLPDGTVKVLVEGIKRVKILDFKDNEKFITCDYTYFNDVLSKDEDLFPLAATALRRLEKLTSINKKISNETINTIKQLKDPSQIADNIASHIAASISEKQQIFETNDVKKRLNAIIKIMENETSIIGVEKRIRGRVKTQMEKTQREYYLNEQLKAIQKELGEIEDGKDETSSINKSITKAKMPKDVEKKCLQELKKLKNMSPMSAEATVCLLYTSDAADEG
;
A
#
# COMPACT_ATOMS: atom_id res chain seq x y z
N MET A 1 29.72 38.43 21.11
CA MET A 1 30.41 37.31 20.43
C MET A 1 29.50 36.92 19.28
N GLU A 2 29.72 37.50 18.11
CA GLU A 2 28.99 37.19 16.89
C GLU A 2 29.35 35.77 16.48
N ASN A 3 28.35 34.87 16.52
CA ASN A 3 28.46 33.57 15.91
C ASN A 3 28.58 33.78 14.40
N ASN A 4 29.75 33.67 13.85
CA ASN A 4 29.97 33.45 12.44
C ASN A 4 29.25 32.15 12.08
N LEU A 5 28.00 32.24 11.62
CA LEU A 5 27.30 31.21 10.87
C LEU A 5 28.08 31.09 9.56
N ASP A 6 29.11 30.24 9.51
CA ASP A 6 29.69 29.76 8.28
C ASP A 6 28.51 29.14 7.48
N SER A 7 27.92 29.94 6.61
CA SER A 7 26.86 29.49 5.70
C SER A 7 27.52 28.58 4.67
N GLN A 8 27.51 27.29 4.96
CA GLN A 8 28.01 26.28 4.03
C GLN A 8 26.97 26.08 2.95
N THR A 9 27.35 26.33 1.71
CA THR A 9 26.50 26.16 0.53
C THR A 9 26.75 24.79 -0.10
N LEU A 10 25.72 23.98 -0.30
CA LEU A 10 25.81 22.68 -0.97
C LEU A 10 24.87 22.58 -2.17
N PRO A 11 25.24 21.82 -3.22
CA PRO A 11 24.34 21.45 -4.30
C PRO A 11 23.19 20.58 -3.79
N VAL A 12 21.98 20.80 -4.31
CA VAL A 12 20.76 20.12 -3.93
C VAL A 12 20.41 19.03 -4.94
N LEU A 13 20.04 17.85 -4.45
CA LEU A 13 19.46 16.78 -5.20
C LEU A 13 18.00 16.57 -4.73
N PRO A 14 17.01 17.04 -5.50
CA PRO A 14 15.60 16.82 -5.17
C PRO A 14 15.21 15.37 -5.37
N LEU A 15 14.61 14.76 -4.33
CA LEU A 15 14.14 13.36 -4.30
C LEU A 15 12.62 13.33 -4.47
N ARG A 16 12.11 12.43 -5.32
CA ARG A 16 10.66 12.33 -5.63
C ARG A 16 9.87 11.56 -4.59
N ASP A 17 10.39 10.40 -4.21
CA ASP A 17 9.64 9.32 -3.57
C ASP A 17 10.34 8.71 -2.36
N ILE A 18 11.42 9.32 -1.88
CA ILE A 18 12.20 8.80 -0.76
C ILE A 18 12.62 9.92 0.18
N VAL A 19 12.57 9.62 1.48
CA VAL A 19 13.18 10.43 2.55
C VAL A 19 14.43 9.70 3.02
N VAL A 20 15.59 10.33 2.93
CA VAL A 20 16.86 9.72 3.33
C VAL A 20 17.19 10.16 4.76
N PHE A 21 17.22 9.18 5.65
CA PHE A 21 17.58 9.38 7.06
C PHE A 21 19.11 9.36 7.26
N PRO A 22 19.64 9.94 8.35
CA PRO A 22 21.04 9.76 8.75
C PRO A 22 21.43 8.28 8.82
N HIS A 23 22.65 7.97 8.44
CA HIS A 23 23.22 6.60 8.39
C HIS A 23 22.52 5.62 7.42
N MET A 24 21.59 6.12 6.59
CA MET A 24 20.95 5.32 5.57
C MET A 24 21.80 5.32 4.30
N VAL A 25 22.11 4.12 3.78
CA VAL A 25 22.79 3.95 2.49
C VAL A 25 21.75 3.54 1.46
N VAL A 26 21.61 4.33 0.40
CA VAL A 26 20.56 4.10 -0.61
C VAL A 26 21.08 4.34 -2.02
N PRO A 27 20.75 3.46 -2.98
CA PRO A 27 20.97 3.70 -4.40
C PRO A 27 19.85 4.60 -4.95
N LEU A 28 20.22 5.68 -5.64
CA LEU A 28 19.31 6.59 -6.30
C LEU A 28 19.54 6.55 -7.81
N PHE A 29 18.47 6.69 -8.57
CA PHE A 29 18.51 6.83 -10.04
C PHE A 29 18.17 8.27 -10.40
N VAL A 30 19.11 8.96 -11.04
CA VAL A 30 19.03 10.40 -11.32
C VAL A 30 19.09 10.59 -12.83
N GLY A 31 17.98 11.09 -13.41
CA GLY A 31 17.86 11.33 -14.85
C GLY A 31 17.63 12.82 -15.21
N ARG A 32 17.47 13.72 -14.23
CA ARG A 32 17.27 15.15 -14.50
C ARG A 32 18.60 15.84 -14.75
N ASP A 33 18.71 16.63 -15.81
CA ASP A 33 19.95 17.33 -16.18
C ASP A 33 20.54 18.18 -15.05
N LYS A 34 19.70 18.97 -14.34
CA LYS A 34 20.14 19.79 -13.20
C LYS A 34 20.72 18.93 -12.08
N SER A 35 20.09 17.78 -11.81
CA SER A 35 20.53 16.85 -10.76
C SER A 35 21.80 16.10 -11.14
N VAL A 36 21.97 15.75 -12.41
CA VAL A 36 23.21 15.11 -12.91
C VAL A 36 24.37 16.11 -12.83
N LYS A 37 24.17 17.37 -13.23
CA LYS A 37 25.19 18.43 -13.10
C LYS A 37 25.56 18.70 -11.66
N ALA A 38 24.60 18.69 -10.73
CA ALA A 38 24.87 18.82 -9.30
C ALA A 38 25.79 17.70 -8.79
N LEU A 39 25.50 16.44 -9.18
CA LEU A 39 26.34 15.28 -8.82
C LEU A 39 27.73 15.35 -9.43
N GLU A 40 27.88 15.76 -10.68
CA GLU A 40 29.18 15.94 -11.34
C GLU A 40 30.04 16.99 -10.63
N GLN A 41 29.44 18.13 -10.23
CA GLN A 41 30.10 19.18 -9.48
C GLN A 41 30.65 18.67 -8.13
N VAL A 42 29.86 17.84 -7.45
CA VAL A 42 30.20 17.28 -6.13
C VAL A 42 31.34 16.26 -6.21
N MET A 43 31.36 15.44 -7.26
CA MET A 43 32.41 14.43 -7.46
C MET A 43 33.80 15.04 -7.61
N GLY A 44 33.90 16.26 -8.12
CA GLY A 44 35.16 16.99 -8.22
C GLY A 44 35.61 17.68 -6.93
N LYS A 45 34.84 17.63 -5.84
CA LYS A 45 35.08 18.31 -4.56
C LYS A 45 34.94 17.34 -3.38
N ASP A 46 34.22 17.77 -2.34
CA ASP A 46 34.08 17.06 -1.06
C ASP A 46 33.14 15.88 -1.07
N LYS A 47 32.55 15.52 -2.22
CA LYS A 47 31.56 14.45 -2.39
C LYS A 47 30.31 14.57 -1.49
N LYS A 48 30.03 15.80 -1.00
CA LYS A 48 28.89 16.07 -0.14
C LYS A 48 27.77 16.71 -0.96
N ILE A 49 26.56 16.20 -0.83
CA ILE A 49 25.38 16.68 -1.50
C ILE A 49 24.23 16.83 -0.53
N MET A 50 23.33 17.78 -0.80
CA MET A 50 22.10 17.97 -0.04
C MET A 50 20.96 17.16 -0.66
N LEU A 51 20.39 16.25 0.09
CA LEU A 51 19.22 15.47 -0.30
C LEU A 51 17.95 16.09 0.29
N ILE A 52 17.00 16.47 -0.53
CA ILE A 52 15.76 17.10 -0.11
C ILE A 52 14.59 16.43 -0.80
N THR A 53 13.61 16.00 -0.03
CA THR A 53 12.39 15.36 -0.57
C THR A 53 11.45 16.42 -1.14
N GLN A 54 10.80 16.10 -2.25
CA GLN A 54 9.74 16.93 -2.86
C GLN A 54 8.41 16.73 -2.12
N LYS A 55 7.64 17.80 -1.95
CA LYS A 55 6.27 17.74 -1.42
C LYS A 55 5.32 17.00 -2.35
N ARG A 56 5.55 17.08 -3.67
CA ARG A 56 4.75 16.42 -4.71
C ARG A 56 5.67 15.72 -5.71
N ALA A 57 5.54 14.40 -5.81
CA ALA A 57 6.36 13.57 -6.71
C ALA A 57 6.10 13.85 -8.20
N SER A 58 4.94 14.42 -8.54
CA SER A 58 4.53 14.70 -9.92
C SER A 58 5.24 15.91 -10.57
N VAL A 59 5.94 16.73 -9.78
CA VAL A 59 6.64 17.91 -10.29
C VAL A 59 7.99 17.50 -10.86
N ASP A 60 8.19 17.73 -12.17
CA ASP A 60 9.44 17.36 -12.85
C ASP A 60 10.58 18.32 -12.57
N ASP A 61 10.34 19.63 -12.55
CA ASP A 61 11.32 20.66 -12.22
C ASP A 61 10.89 21.39 -10.93
N PRO A 62 11.23 20.83 -9.74
CA PRO A 62 10.78 21.37 -8.46
C PRO A 62 11.46 22.70 -8.18
N LYS A 63 10.66 23.67 -7.77
CA LYS A 63 11.10 24.97 -7.27
C LYS A 63 11.20 24.94 -5.74
N LYS A 64 11.67 26.04 -5.14
CA LYS A 64 11.80 26.21 -3.69
C LYS A 64 10.54 25.77 -2.91
N ASP A 65 9.37 26.18 -3.37
CA ASP A 65 8.09 25.89 -2.69
C ASP A 65 7.66 24.42 -2.77
N ASP A 66 8.18 23.67 -3.75
CA ASP A 66 7.90 22.25 -3.94
C ASP A 66 8.80 21.34 -3.09
N LEU A 67 9.77 21.89 -2.37
CA LEU A 67 10.74 21.17 -1.54
C LEU A 67 10.40 21.33 -0.05
N PHE A 68 10.75 20.33 0.75
CA PHE A 68 10.70 20.44 2.20
C PHE A 68 11.87 21.29 2.73
N GLU A 69 11.70 21.87 3.91
CA GLU A 69 12.70 22.73 4.53
C GLU A 69 13.80 21.95 5.27
N ILE A 70 13.54 20.69 5.61
CA ILE A 70 14.50 19.84 6.31
C ILE A 70 14.96 18.74 5.35
N GLY A 71 16.28 18.64 5.20
CA GLY A 71 16.93 17.67 4.35
C GLY A 71 18.09 16.96 5.04
N THR A 72 18.80 16.13 4.30
CA THR A 72 19.95 15.34 4.77
C THR A 72 21.18 15.72 3.97
N ILE A 73 22.27 16.05 4.66
CA ILE A 73 23.60 16.04 4.03
C ILE A 73 24.01 14.60 3.82
N ALA A 74 24.42 14.26 2.62
CA ALA A 74 24.86 12.93 2.27
C ALA A 74 26.23 12.91 1.61
N ASN A 75 26.99 11.84 1.82
CA ASN A 75 28.18 11.52 1.05
C ASN A 75 27.80 10.74 -0.21
N VAL A 76 28.41 11.08 -1.33
CA VAL A 76 28.35 10.30 -2.56
C VAL A 76 29.44 9.23 -2.48
N LEU A 77 29.03 7.97 -2.26
CA LEU A 77 29.94 6.83 -2.15
C LEU A 77 30.40 6.34 -3.52
N GLN A 78 29.43 6.21 -4.46
CA GLN A 78 29.69 5.69 -5.80
C GLN A 78 28.76 6.37 -6.81
N LEU A 79 29.27 6.62 -8.01
CA LEU A 79 28.52 7.16 -9.13
C LEU A 79 28.80 6.30 -10.36
N LEU A 80 27.74 5.83 -11.02
CA LEU A 80 27.81 5.05 -12.25
C LEU A 80 26.89 5.69 -13.31
N LYS A 81 27.48 6.08 -14.44
CA LYS A 81 26.70 6.57 -15.59
C LYS A 81 26.20 5.38 -16.41
N LEU A 82 24.92 5.34 -16.69
CA LEU A 82 24.27 4.32 -17.49
C LEU A 82 24.22 4.75 -18.97
N PRO A 83 24.12 3.81 -19.93
CA PRO A 83 24.10 4.13 -21.36
C PRO A 83 22.92 5.00 -21.81
N ASP A 84 21.82 4.98 -21.05
CA ASP A 84 20.59 5.78 -21.29
C ASP A 84 20.70 7.23 -20.81
N GLY A 85 21.87 7.65 -20.30
CA GLY A 85 22.09 8.98 -19.72
C GLY A 85 21.67 9.10 -18.25
N THR A 86 21.02 8.11 -17.68
CA THR A 86 20.68 8.08 -16.23
C THR A 86 21.93 7.83 -15.40
N VAL A 87 22.01 8.46 -14.24
CA VAL A 87 23.11 8.27 -13.28
C VAL A 87 22.60 7.47 -12.09
N LYS A 88 23.18 6.30 -11.86
CA LYS A 88 23.00 5.55 -10.61
C LYS A 88 24.02 6.04 -9.60
N VAL A 89 23.54 6.54 -8.46
CA VAL A 89 24.40 7.04 -7.39
C VAL A 89 24.10 6.33 -6.08
N LEU A 90 25.14 5.91 -5.36
CA LEU A 90 25.02 5.39 -4.01
C LEU A 90 25.37 6.50 -3.05
N VAL A 91 24.44 6.84 -2.17
CA VAL A 91 24.59 7.92 -1.18
C VAL A 91 24.41 7.39 0.23
N GLU A 92 25.13 8.01 1.17
CA GLU A 92 25.01 7.75 2.59
C GLU A 92 24.61 9.04 3.32
N GLY A 93 23.47 9.01 4.01
CA GLY A 93 23.02 10.14 4.84
C GLY A 93 23.95 10.36 6.04
N ILE A 94 24.33 11.62 6.31
CA ILE A 94 25.22 11.97 7.42
C ILE A 94 24.43 12.60 8.56
N LYS A 95 23.81 13.74 8.29
CA LYS A 95 23.13 14.57 9.32
C LYS A 95 21.91 15.27 8.74
N ARG A 96 20.94 15.53 9.61
CA ARG A 96 19.81 16.41 9.30
C ARG A 96 20.25 17.85 9.32
N VAL A 97 19.63 18.62 8.42
CA VAL A 97 19.86 20.07 8.32
C VAL A 97 18.57 20.78 7.99
N LYS A 98 18.47 22.00 8.46
CA LYS A 98 17.41 22.92 8.07
C LYS A 98 17.95 23.86 6.99
N ILE A 99 17.21 23.98 5.91
CA ILE A 99 17.51 24.89 4.80
C ILE A 99 17.20 26.32 5.24
N LEU A 100 18.11 27.23 5.00
CA LEU A 100 17.94 28.66 5.27
C LEU A 100 17.45 29.38 4.02
N ASP A 101 18.12 29.14 2.88
CA ASP A 101 17.79 29.73 1.61
C ASP A 101 18.20 28.83 0.45
N PHE A 102 17.41 28.90 -0.65
CA PHE A 102 17.71 28.22 -1.91
C PHE A 102 18.24 29.27 -2.92
N LYS A 103 19.31 28.92 -3.59
CA LYS A 103 19.88 29.70 -4.68
C LYS A 103 19.78 28.89 -5.96
N ASP A 104 18.89 29.31 -6.85
CA ASP A 104 18.73 28.68 -8.16
C ASP A 104 19.77 29.28 -9.12
N ASN A 105 20.73 28.46 -9.51
CA ASN A 105 21.68 28.77 -10.57
C ASN A 105 21.18 28.06 -11.83
N GLU A 106 21.49 28.64 -13.01
CA GLU A 106 21.08 28.04 -14.30
C GLU A 106 21.48 26.57 -14.47
N LYS A 107 22.53 26.14 -13.78
CA LYS A 107 23.07 24.78 -13.88
C LYS A 107 22.44 23.78 -12.89
N PHE A 108 22.24 24.18 -11.63
CA PHE A 108 21.66 23.35 -10.56
C PHE A 108 21.27 24.22 -9.35
N ILE A 109 20.44 23.68 -8.47
CA ILE A 109 20.01 24.34 -7.24
C ILE A 109 21.09 24.16 -6.17
N THR A 110 21.38 25.24 -5.42
CA THR A 110 22.21 25.19 -4.21
C THR A 110 21.41 25.69 -3.02
N CYS A 111 21.79 25.32 -1.81
CA CYS A 111 21.15 25.82 -0.60
C CYS A 111 22.17 26.16 0.48
N ASP A 112 21.84 27.18 1.25
CA ASP A 112 22.47 27.49 2.53
C ASP A 112 21.73 26.76 3.63
N TYR A 113 22.43 26.19 4.60
CA TYR A 113 21.83 25.35 5.63
C TYR A 113 22.43 25.58 7.02
N THR A 114 21.68 25.13 8.02
CA THR A 114 22.15 25.02 9.40
C THR A 114 21.91 23.60 9.92
N TYR A 115 22.71 23.14 10.87
CA TYR A 115 22.50 21.81 11.45
C TYR A 115 21.22 21.74 12.25
N PHE A 116 20.45 20.70 12.01
CA PHE A 116 19.21 20.41 12.74
C PHE A 116 19.50 19.30 13.75
N ASN A 117 19.84 19.73 14.98
CA ASN A 117 20.27 18.82 16.03
C ASN A 117 19.06 18.21 16.75
N ASP A 118 19.22 16.96 17.16
CA ASP A 118 18.23 16.28 17.99
C ASP A 118 18.19 16.85 19.40
N VAL A 119 16.98 16.98 19.94
CA VAL A 119 16.73 17.32 21.33
C VAL A 119 16.56 16.03 22.10
N LEU A 120 17.55 15.68 22.88
CA LEU A 120 17.47 14.59 23.84
C LEU A 120 16.77 15.12 25.08
N SER A 121 15.50 14.74 25.29
CA SER A 121 14.87 14.96 26.60
C SER A 121 15.67 14.20 27.66
N LYS A 122 15.94 14.85 28.81
CA LYS A 122 16.64 14.22 29.92
C LYS A 122 15.87 13.10 30.62
N ASP A 123 14.80 12.62 29.96
CA ASP A 123 13.92 11.58 30.48
C ASP A 123 14.63 10.23 30.45
N GLU A 124 14.66 9.54 31.56
CA GLU A 124 15.17 8.16 31.73
C GLU A 124 14.42 7.14 30.84
N ASP A 125 13.28 7.54 30.21
CA ASP A 125 12.39 6.68 29.42
C ASP A 125 12.83 6.45 27.98
N LEU A 126 13.85 7.14 27.44
CA LEU A 126 14.23 7.03 26.03
C LEU A 126 14.71 5.63 25.64
N PHE A 127 15.53 4.99 26.48
CA PHE A 127 16.04 3.63 26.22
C PHE A 127 14.92 2.56 26.28
N PRO A 128 14.04 2.57 27.32
CA PRO A 128 12.87 1.69 27.34
C PRO A 128 11.95 1.88 26.14
N LEU A 129 11.76 3.13 25.68
CA LEU A 129 10.94 3.45 24.53
C LEU A 129 11.55 2.92 23.22
N ALA A 130 12.87 3.11 23.02
CA ALA A 130 13.61 2.56 21.88
C ALA A 130 13.55 1.02 21.87
N ALA A 131 13.71 0.37 23.03
CA ALA A 131 13.56 -1.08 23.16
C ALA A 131 12.13 -1.56 22.83
N THR A 132 11.13 -0.74 23.17
CA THR A 132 9.74 -1.04 22.81
C THR A 132 9.52 -0.91 21.30
N ALA A 133 10.06 0.13 20.66
CA ALA A 133 10.02 0.30 19.22
C ALA A 133 10.67 -0.89 18.48
N LEU A 134 11.83 -1.37 18.95
CA LEU A 134 12.50 -2.56 18.42
C LEU A 134 11.62 -3.82 18.51
N ARG A 135 11.04 -4.08 19.67
CA ARG A 135 10.10 -5.21 19.84
C ARG A 135 8.88 -5.15 18.91
N ARG A 136 8.36 -3.93 18.67
CA ARG A 136 7.27 -3.74 17.71
C ARG A 136 7.71 -4.00 16.27
N LEU A 137 8.91 -3.57 15.91
CA LEU A 137 9.50 -3.85 14.60
C LEU A 137 9.66 -5.36 14.38
N GLU A 138 10.18 -6.10 15.36
CA GLU A 138 10.31 -7.56 15.29
C GLU A 138 8.96 -8.25 15.07
N LYS A 139 7.94 -7.82 15.84
CA LYS A 139 6.59 -8.34 15.68
C LYS A 139 6.03 -8.06 14.29
N LEU A 140 6.20 -6.85 13.77
CA LEU A 140 5.78 -6.47 12.44
C LEU A 140 6.47 -7.32 11.37
N THR A 141 7.79 -7.50 11.50
CA THR A 141 8.60 -8.31 10.57
C THR A 141 8.20 -9.78 10.58
N SER A 142 7.89 -10.35 11.74
CA SER A 142 7.40 -11.74 11.83
C SER A 142 6.09 -11.97 11.06
N ILE A 143 5.27 -10.93 10.92
CA ILE A 143 4.00 -10.97 10.20
C ILE A 143 4.19 -10.70 8.70
N ASN A 144 5.01 -9.72 8.34
CA ASN A 144 5.08 -9.16 6.98
C ASN A 144 6.29 -9.63 6.17
N LYS A 145 7.37 -10.09 6.81
CA LYS A 145 8.64 -10.57 6.20
C LYS A 145 9.28 -9.59 5.19
N LYS A 146 8.89 -8.32 5.20
CA LYS A 146 9.46 -7.29 4.29
C LYS A 146 10.85 -6.83 4.70
N ILE A 147 11.17 -6.91 5.99
CA ILE A 147 12.44 -6.49 6.56
C ILE A 147 13.26 -7.75 6.84
N SER A 148 14.56 -7.75 6.48
CA SER A 148 15.42 -8.91 6.73
C SER A 148 15.79 -9.02 8.20
N ASN A 149 16.04 -10.26 8.67
CA ASN A 149 16.52 -10.47 10.04
C ASN A 149 17.91 -9.83 10.28
N GLU A 150 18.72 -9.71 9.24
CA GLU A 150 20.03 -9.05 9.30
C GLU A 150 19.87 -7.56 9.63
N THR A 151 18.91 -6.89 8.97
CA THR A 151 18.59 -5.48 9.26
C THR A 151 18.16 -5.30 10.72
N ILE A 152 17.33 -6.18 11.25
CA ILE A 152 16.90 -6.12 12.65
C ILE A 152 18.09 -6.30 13.59
N ASN A 153 18.97 -7.26 13.29
CA ASN A 153 20.17 -7.49 14.10
C ASN A 153 21.12 -6.29 14.09
N THR A 154 21.25 -5.63 12.93
CA THR A 154 22.04 -4.39 12.82
C THR A 154 21.46 -3.27 13.69
N ILE A 155 20.12 -3.07 13.64
CA ILE A 155 19.45 -2.05 14.44
C ILE A 155 19.58 -2.35 15.94
N LYS A 156 19.53 -3.62 16.35
CA LYS A 156 19.72 -4.03 17.76
C LYS A 156 21.11 -3.70 18.33
N GLN A 157 22.12 -3.63 17.48
CA GLN A 157 23.48 -3.30 17.90
C GLN A 157 23.67 -1.81 18.17
N LEU A 158 22.75 -0.97 17.69
CA LEU A 158 22.78 0.48 17.91
C LEU A 158 22.47 0.78 19.38
N LYS A 159 23.24 1.72 19.95
CA LYS A 159 23.11 2.15 21.35
C LYS A 159 22.34 3.47 21.48
N ASP A 160 22.37 4.30 20.44
CA ASP A 160 21.78 5.62 20.46
C ASP A 160 20.27 5.54 20.06
N PRO A 161 19.34 5.97 20.96
CA PRO A 161 17.91 5.99 20.66
C PRO A 161 17.54 6.78 19.40
N SER A 162 18.28 7.85 19.07
CA SER A 162 18.06 8.63 17.85
C SER A 162 18.39 7.81 16.61
N GLN A 163 19.52 7.13 16.59
CA GLN A 163 19.92 6.26 15.48
C GLN A 163 18.95 5.07 15.31
N ILE A 164 18.48 4.50 16.42
CA ILE A 164 17.46 3.45 16.40
C ILE A 164 16.19 3.95 15.75
N ALA A 165 15.71 5.13 16.15
CA ALA A 165 14.50 5.74 15.59
C ALA A 165 14.64 5.97 14.08
N ASP A 166 15.76 6.52 13.62
CA ASP A 166 16.02 6.82 12.21
C ASP A 166 16.09 5.55 11.36
N ASN A 167 16.79 4.54 11.86
CA ASN A 167 16.86 3.25 11.17
C ASN A 167 15.49 2.56 11.09
N ILE A 168 14.70 2.55 12.15
CA ILE A 168 13.34 2.01 12.11
C ILE A 168 12.50 2.80 11.10
N ALA A 169 12.52 4.15 11.14
CA ALA A 169 11.75 5.00 10.25
C ALA A 169 12.07 4.77 8.76
N SER A 170 13.33 4.46 8.43
CA SER A 170 13.74 4.17 7.06
C SER A 170 13.08 2.91 6.50
N HIS A 171 12.85 1.89 7.35
CA HIS A 171 12.36 0.56 6.94
C HIS A 171 10.86 0.34 7.09
N ILE A 172 10.12 1.17 7.85
CA ILE A 172 8.68 1.05 8.01
C ILE A 172 7.93 1.44 6.72
N ALA A 173 6.78 0.79 6.50
CA ALA A 173 5.89 1.11 5.38
C ALA A 173 5.00 2.31 5.75
N ALA A 174 5.55 3.51 5.60
CA ALA A 174 4.85 4.77 5.82
C ALA A 174 4.87 5.61 4.53
N SER A 175 3.90 6.49 4.37
CA SER A 175 3.87 7.46 3.27
C SER A 175 5.06 8.43 3.36
N ILE A 176 5.42 9.05 2.23
CA ILE A 176 6.50 10.05 2.19
C ILE A 176 6.22 11.18 3.19
N SER A 177 4.97 11.63 3.27
CA SER A 177 4.55 12.69 4.19
C SER A 177 4.74 12.28 5.66
N GLU A 178 4.36 11.05 6.03
CA GLU A 178 4.56 10.53 7.40
C GLU A 178 6.06 10.37 7.72
N LYS A 179 6.84 9.83 6.78
CA LYS A 179 8.31 9.74 6.94
C LYS A 179 8.95 11.10 7.10
N GLN A 180 8.49 12.09 6.34
CA GLN A 180 9.01 13.47 6.45
C GLN A 180 8.62 14.10 7.79
N GLN A 181 7.41 13.90 8.27
CA GLN A 181 7.00 14.37 9.61
C GLN A 181 7.86 13.77 10.74
N ILE A 182 8.15 12.46 10.65
CA ILE A 182 9.09 11.81 11.59
C ILE A 182 10.47 12.45 11.46
N PHE A 183 10.94 12.68 10.25
CA PHE A 183 12.24 13.25 9.94
C PHE A 183 12.38 14.69 10.45
N GLU A 184 11.33 15.50 10.39
CA GLU A 184 11.25 16.88 10.88
C GLU A 184 11.11 16.99 12.39
N THR A 185 10.82 15.88 13.08
CA THR A 185 10.69 15.87 14.53
C THR A 185 12.06 15.77 15.19
N ASN A 186 12.54 16.86 15.82
CA ASN A 186 13.83 16.90 16.51
C ASN A 186 13.80 16.24 17.89
N ASP A 187 12.62 16.14 18.54
CA ASP A 187 12.44 15.46 19.82
C ASP A 187 12.41 13.95 19.61
N VAL A 188 13.44 13.25 20.10
CA VAL A 188 13.61 11.80 19.91
C VAL A 188 12.47 11.00 20.54
N LYS A 189 11.92 11.45 21.69
CA LYS A 189 10.79 10.79 22.35
C LYS A 189 9.53 10.85 21.49
N LYS A 190 9.22 12.03 20.97
CA LYS A 190 8.07 12.22 20.04
C LYS A 190 8.25 11.41 18.77
N ARG A 191 9.46 11.37 18.22
CA ARG A 191 9.80 10.59 17.03
C ARG A 191 9.57 9.10 17.24
N LEU A 192 10.06 8.52 18.34
CA LEU A 192 9.86 7.12 18.70
C LEU A 192 8.38 6.79 18.88
N ASN A 193 7.62 7.66 19.56
CA ASN A 193 6.18 7.47 19.72
C ASN A 193 5.42 7.50 18.39
N ALA A 194 5.78 8.40 17.47
CA ALA A 194 5.19 8.45 16.13
C ALA A 194 5.47 7.16 15.35
N ILE A 195 6.71 6.67 15.41
CA ILE A 195 7.12 5.40 14.78
C ILE A 195 6.34 4.21 15.34
N ILE A 196 6.21 4.11 16.67
CA ILE A 196 5.44 3.05 17.34
C ILE A 196 3.99 3.07 16.86
N LYS A 197 3.36 4.25 16.82
CA LYS A 197 1.98 4.42 16.36
C LYS A 197 1.79 3.96 14.91
N ILE A 198 2.71 4.29 14.02
CA ILE A 198 2.66 3.85 12.61
C ILE A 198 2.77 2.32 12.52
N MET A 199 3.72 1.70 13.26
CA MET A 199 3.87 0.25 13.27
C MET A 199 2.64 -0.48 13.86
N GLU A 200 1.98 0.10 14.86
CA GLU A 200 0.74 -0.44 15.41
C GLU A 200 -0.41 -0.40 14.41
N ASN A 201 -0.55 0.72 13.70
CA ASN A 201 -1.53 0.85 12.61
C ASN A 201 -1.26 -0.17 11.50
N GLU A 202 -0.01 -0.30 11.03
CA GLU A 202 0.37 -1.29 10.01
C GLU A 202 0.07 -2.72 10.47
N THR A 203 0.41 -3.06 11.71
CA THR A 203 0.11 -4.39 12.30
C THR A 203 -1.40 -4.67 12.32
N SER A 204 -2.20 -3.66 12.65
CA SER A 204 -3.66 -3.75 12.68
C SER A 204 -4.24 -3.96 11.28
N ILE A 205 -3.77 -3.23 10.29
CA ILE A 205 -4.17 -3.36 8.88
C ILE A 205 -3.87 -4.76 8.37
N ILE A 206 -2.65 -5.27 8.56
CA ILE A 206 -2.25 -6.63 8.16
C ILE A 206 -3.14 -7.68 8.83
N GLY A 207 -3.48 -7.49 10.12
CA GLY A 207 -4.38 -8.37 10.84
C GLY A 207 -5.80 -8.41 10.24
N VAL A 208 -6.32 -7.26 9.80
CA VAL A 208 -7.61 -7.17 9.10
C VAL A 208 -7.54 -7.83 7.73
N GLU A 209 -6.51 -7.54 6.93
CA GLU A 209 -6.30 -8.17 5.62
C GLU A 209 -6.23 -9.69 5.71
N LYS A 210 -5.50 -10.23 6.69
CA LYS A 210 -5.39 -11.68 6.91
C LYS A 210 -6.76 -12.30 7.22
N ARG A 211 -7.58 -11.62 8.05
CA ARG A 211 -8.95 -12.08 8.36
C ARG A 211 -9.84 -12.05 7.13
N ILE A 212 -9.78 -10.98 6.32
CA ILE A 212 -10.56 -10.86 5.09
C ILE A 212 -10.17 -11.96 4.11
N ARG A 213 -8.87 -12.16 3.86
CA ARG A 213 -8.38 -13.25 2.99
C ARG A 213 -8.84 -14.62 3.48
N GLY A 214 -8.80 -14.86 4.80
CA GLY A 214 -9.30 -16.11 5.39
C GLY A 214 -10.78 -16.32 5.10
N ARG A 215 -11.62 -15.31 5.32
CA ARG A 215 -13.05 -15.38 5.02
C ARG A 215 -13.34 -15.62 3.55
N VAL A 216 -12.67 -14.87 2.67
CA VAL A 216 -12.82 -15.03 1.21
C VAL A 216 -12.44 -16.45 0.79
N LYS A 217 -11.31 -16.98 1.27
CA LYS A 217 -10.86 -18.34 0.99
C LYS A 217 -11.92 -19.37 1.42
N THR A 218 -12.40 -19.28 2.68
CA THR A 218 -13.43 -20.19 3.19
C THR A 218 -14.73 -20.10 2.38
N GLN A 219 -15.14 -18.89 1.99
CA GLN A 219 -16.33 -18.71 1.16
C GLN A 219 -16.14 -19.31 -0.23
N MET A 220 -14.99 -19.11 -0.85
CA MET A 220 -14.68 -19.72 -2.16
C MET A 220 -14.68 -21.25 -2.08
N GLU A 221 -14.04 -21.83 -1.06
CA GLU A 221 -14.03 -23.29 -0.85
C GLU A 221 -15.44 -23.82 -0.67
N LYS A 222 -16.30 -23.12 0.09
CA LYS A 222 -17.70 -23.49 0.28
C LYS A 222 -18.48 -23.44 -1.04
N THR A 223 -18.38 -22.35 -1.80
CA THR A 223 -19.06 -22.20 -3.08
C THR A 223 -18.59 -23.25 -4.11
N GLN A 224 -17.29 -23.53 -4.15
CA GLN A 224 -16.74 -24.56 -5.04
C GLN A 224 -17.24 -25.95 -4.67
N ARG A 225 -17.34 -26.25 -3.37
CA ARG A 225 -17.91 -27.52 -2.88
C ARG A 225 -19.41 -27.62 -3.21
N GLU A 226 -20.18 -26.55 -3.02
CA GLU A 226 -21.60 -26.50 -3.39
C GLU A 226 -21.79 -26.71 -4.90
N TYR A 227 -20.97 -26.06 -5.72
CA TYR A 227 -20.99 -26.26 -7.18
C TYR A 227 -20.72 -27.72 -7.55
N TYR A 228 -19.66 -28.32 -6.99
CA TYR A 228 -19.29 -29.72 -7.26
C TYR A 228 -20.39 -30.69 -6.84
N LEU A 229 -20.99 -30.49 -5.66
CA LEU A 229 -22.11 -31.32 -5.20
C LEU A 229 -23.34 -31.18 -6.09
N ASN A 230 -23.66 -29.98 -6.54
CA ASN A 230 -24.76 -29.73 -7.48
C ASN A 230 -24.52 -30.41 -8.84
N GLU A 231 -23.30 -30.36 -9.37
CA GLU A 231 -22.97 -31.07 -10.60
C GLU A 231 -23.03 -32.59 -10.45
N GLN A 232 -22.58 -33.14 -9.32
CA GLN A 232 -22.74 -34.56 -9.01
C GLN A 232 -24.23 -34.93 -8.92
N LEU A 233 -25.05 -34.10 -8.24
CA LEU A 233 -26.49 -34.33 -8.12
C LEU A 233 -27.17 -34.35 -9.50
N LYS A 234 -26.85 -33.40 -10.37
CA LYS A 234 -27.33 -33.39 -11.77
C LYS A 234 -26.89 -34.63 -12.56
N ALA A 235 -25.65 -35.08 -12.39
CA ALA A 235 -25.16 -36.28 -13.06
C ALA A 235 -25.93 -37.53 -12.61
N ILE A 236 -26.12 -37.69 -11.27
CA ILE A 236 -26.89 -38.80 -10.69
C ILE A 236 -28.36 -38.76 -11.16
N GLN A 237 -29.00 -37.60 -11.14
CA GLN A 237 -30.38 -37.43 -11.66
C GLN A 237 -30.48 -37.83 -13.12
N LYS A 238 -29.48 -37.48 -13.94
CA LYS A 238 -29.41 -37.88 -15.33
C LYS A 238 -29.26 -39.39 -15.52
N GLU A 239 -28.46 -40.04 -14.69
CA GLU A 239 -28.29 -41.50 -14.72
C GLU A 239 -29.55 -42.25 -14.24
N LEU A 240 -30.29 -41.67 -13.30
CA LEU A 240 -31.55 -42.22 -12.79
C LEU A 240 -32.76 -41.95 -13.73
N GLY A 241 -32.56 -41.22 -14.81
CA GLY A 241 -33.66 -40.92 -15.77
C GLY A 241 -34.63 -39.83 -15.29
N GLU A 242 -34.40 -39.19 -14.15
CA GLU A 242 -35.32 -38.18 -13.58
C GLU A 242 -35.25 -36.80 -14.23
N ILE A 243 -34.31 -36.55 -15.16
CA ILE A 243 -34.14 -35.23 -15.82
C ILE A 243 -34.89 -35.09 -17.13
N GLU A 244 -35.36 -36.18 -17.71
CA GLU A 244 -36.17 -36.07 -18.95
C GLU A 244 -37.57 -35.53 -18.69
N ASP A 245 -38.17 -35.80 -17.53
CA ASP A 245 -39.54 -35.36 -17.19
C ASP A 245 -39.68 -33.85 -16.90
N GLY A 246 -38.73 -33.24 -16.21
CA GLY A 246 -38.83 -31.82 -15.80
C GLY A 246 -38.71 -30.80 -16.93
N LYS A 247 -38.09 -31.17 -18.06
CA LYS A 247 -38.03 -30.28 -19.25
C LYS A 247 -39.30 -30.39 -20.09
N ASP A 248 -39.97 -31.53 -20.04
CA ASP A 248 -41.20 -31.76 -20.77
C ASP A 248 -42.39 -31.09 -20.07
N GLU A 249 -42.46 -31.09 -18.72
CA GLU A 249 -43.56 -30.45 -17.98
C GLU A 249 -43.60 -28.93 -18.17
N THR A 250 -42.49 -28.22 -18.03
CA THR A 250 -42.46 -26.77 -18.22
C THR A 250 -42.70 -26.38 -19.67
N SER A 251 -42.33 -27.21 -20.60
CA SER A 251 -42.62 -27.05 -22.05
C SER A 251 -44.07 -27.35 -22.38
N SER A 252 -44.68 -28.34 -21.71
CA SER A 252 -46.09 -28.69 -21.86
C SER A 252 -46.99 -27.61 -21.25
N ILE A 253 -46.70 -27.09 -20.09
CA ILE A 253 -47.40 -25.96 -19.45
C ILE A 253 -47.33 -24.70 -20.32
N ASN A 254 -46.18 -24.38 -20.91
CA ASN A 254 -46.06 -23.25 -21.83
C ASN A 254 -46.95 -23.39 -23.07
N LYS A 255 -47.05 -24.60 -23.62
CA LYS A 255 -47.98 -24.90 -24.71
C LYS A 255 -49.45 -24.79 -24.29
N SER A 256 -49.81 -25.23 -23.08
CA SER A 256 -51.17 -25.12 -22.52
C SER A 256 -51.54 -23.65 -22.27
N ILE A 257 -50.68 -22.83 -21.71
CA ILE A 257 -50.89 -21.39 -21.54
C ILE A 257 -51.18 -20.71 -22.89
N THR A 258 -50.40 -21.07 -23.93
CA THR A 258 -50.61 -20.49 -25.29
C THR A 258 -51.89 -20.97 -25.96
N LYS A 259 -52.32 -22.22 -25.68
CA LYS A 259 -53.55 -22.78 -26.22
C LYS A 259 -54.82 -22.24 -25.56
N ALA A 260 -54.77 -21.93 -24.27
CA ALA A 260 -55.90 -21.48 -23.46
C ALA A 260 -56.45 -20.10 -23.86
N LYS A 261 -55.76 -19.34 -24.73
CA LYS A 261 -56.19 -18.01 -25.26
C LYS A 261 -56.69 -17.06 -24.16
N MET A 262 -56.02 -17.02 -23.03
CA MET A 262 -56.33 -16.19 -21.87
C MET A 262 -56.25 -14.69 -22.16
N PRO A 263 -56.92 -13.83 -21.37
CA PRO A 263 -56.71 -12.38 -21.41
C PRO A 263 -55.22 -12.04 -21.21
N LYS A 264 -54.70 -11.05 -21.96
CA LYS A 264 -53.27 -10.71 -22.02
C LYS A 264 -52.62 -10.46 -20.66
N ASP A 265 -53.37 -9.95 -19.69
CA ASP A 265 -52.87 -9.70 -18.34
C ASP A 265 -52.67 -10.99 -17.52
N VAL A 266 -53.55 -11.99 -17.75
CA VAL A 266 -53.45 -13.31 -17.11
C VAL A 266 -52.30 -14.11 -17.73
N GLU A 267 -52.24 -14.14 -19.06
CA GLU A 267 -51.16 -14.79 -19.81
C GLU A 267 -49.79 -14.30 -19.36
N LYS A 268 -49.62 -12.96 -19.20
CA LYS A 268 -48.38 -12.35 -18.73
C LYS A 268 -48.01 -12.78 -17.31
N LYS A 269 -48.98 -12.92 -16.40
CA LYS A 269 -48.74 -13.42 -15.04
C LYS A 269 -48.35 -14.91 -15.06
N CYS A 270 -49.03 -15.75 -15.81
CA CYS A 270 -48.68 -17.16 -15.93
C CYS A 270 -47.28 -17.39 -16.51
N LEU A 271 -46.88 -16.61 -17.52
CA LEU A 271 -45.53 -16.66 -18.07
C LEU A 271 -44.47 -16.17 -17.08
N GLN A 272 -44.77 -15.20 -16.21
CA GLN A 272 -43.88 -14.76 -15.14
C GLN A 272 -43.68 -15.85 -14.08
N GLU A 273 -44.76 -16.52 -13.66
CA GLU A 273 -44.66 -17.62 -12.68
C GLU A 273 -43.93 -18.83 -13.27
N LEU A 274 -44.17 -19.15 -14.55
CA LEU A 274 -43.45 -20.21 -15.25
C LEU A 274 -41.92 -19.90 -15.32
N LYS A 275 -41.56 -18.62 -15.49
CA LYS A 275 -40.15 -18.19 -15.46
C LYS A 275 -39.55 -18.31 -14.09
N LYS A 276 -40.31 -18.06 -13.01
CA LYS A 276 -39.86 -18.29 -11.65
C LYS A 276 -39.65 -19.79 -11.39
N LEU A 277 -40.60 -20.62 -11.81
CA LEU A 277 -40.54 -22.07 -11.68
C LEU A 277 -39.25 -22.66 -12.31
N LYS A 278 -38.87 -22.19 -13.51
CA LYS A 278 -37.65 -22.61 -14.20
C LYS A 278 -36.39 -22.33 -13.42
N ASN A 279 -36.40 -21.33 -12.55
CA ASN A 279 -35.25 -20.93 -11.74
C ASN A 279 -35.27 -21.50 -10.32
N MET A 280 -36.34 -22.19 -9.92
CA MET A 280 -36.47 -22.83 -8.61
C MET A 280 -35.88 -24.25 -8.63
N SER A 281 -35.48 -24.74 -7.47
CA SER A 281 -35.09 -26.13 -7.31
C SER A 281 -36.33 -27.03 -7.46
N PRO A 282 -36.29 -28.06 -8.30
CA PRO A 282 -37.47 -28.96 -8.54
C PRO A 282 -38.02 -29.62 -7.28
N MET A 283 -37.19 -29.74 -6.24
CA MET A 283 -37.57 -30.37 -4.97
C MET A 283 -38.03 -29.39 -3.89
N SER A 284 -38.23 -28.12 -4.19
CA SER A 284 -38.75 -27.15 -3.22
C SER A 284 -40.27 -27.24 -3.10
N ALA A 285 -40.79 -27.13 -1.89
CA ALA A 285 -42.23 -27.06 -1.66
C ALA A 285 -42.89 -25.90 -2.43
N GLU A 286 -42.16 -24.81 -2.63
CA GLU A 286 -42.60 -23.65 -3.41
C GLU A 286 -42.70 -23.95 -4.90
N ALA A 287 -41.82 -24.77 -5.46
CA ALA A 287 -41.90 -25.20 -6.85
C ALA A 287 -43.18 -26.06 -7.11
N THR A 288 -43.50 -26.95 -6.19
CA THR A 288 -44.69 -27.78 -6.26
C THR A 288 -45.98 -26.93 -6.22
N VAL A 289 -46.04 -25.94 -5.33
CA VAL A 289 -47.19 -25.02 -5.25
C VAL A 289 -47.29 -24.15 -6.52
N CYS A 290 -46.20 -23.67 -7.06
CA CYS A 290 -46.15 -22.86 -8.27
C CYS A 290 -46.59 -23.70 -9.49
N LEU A 291 -46.20 -24.96 -9.54
CA LEU A 291 -46.59 -25.90 -10.61
C LEU A 291 -48.08 -26.19 -10.60
N LEU A 292 -48.67 -26.49 -9.43
CA LEU A 292 -50.13 -26.68 -9.27
C LEU A 292 -50.90 -25.44 -9.67
N TYR A 293 -50.51 -24.27 -9.19
CA TYR A 293 -51.21 -23.00 -9.50
C TYR A 293 -51.16 -22.63 -10.96
N THR A 294 -50.03 -22.85 -11.65
CA THR A 294 -49.95 -22.59 -13.11
C THR A 294 -50.63 -23.60 -13.97
N SER A 295 -50.72 -24.87 -13.52
CA SER A 295 -51.48 -25.93 -14.19
C SER A 295 -53.00 -25.67 -14.11
N ASP A 296 -53.51 -25.41 -12.89
CA ASP A 296 -54.93 -25.13 -12.66
C ASP A 296 -55.40 -23.90 -13.46
N ALA A 297 -54.59 -22.83 -13.49
CA ALA A 297 -54.91 -21.64 -14.28
C ALA A 297 -54.91 -21.88 -15.81
N ALA A 298 -54.18 -22.89 -16.28
CA ALA A 298 -54.16 -23.26 -17.71
C ALA A 298 -55.31 -24.18 -18.11
N ASP A 299 -55.88 -24.91 -17.14
CA ASP A 299 -57.02 -25.86 -17.37
C ASP A 299 -58.39 -25.17 -17.24
N GLU A 300 -58.48 -24.10 -16.43
CA GLU A 300 -59.75 -23.32 -16.25
C GLU A 300 -59.93 -22.18 -17.28
N GLY A 301 -59.00 -21.88 -18.15
CA GLY A 301 -59.07 -20.86 -19.22
C GLY A 301 -59.52 -21.43 -20.56
#